data_a1ec081a441cc6af0c550dd8842b2ffe
#
_entry.id   a1ec081a441cc6af0c550dd8842b2ffe
#
_cell.length_a   1.000
_cell.length_b   1.000
_cell.length_c   1.000
_cell.angle_alpha   90.00
_cell.angle_beta   90.00
_cell.angle_gamma   90.00
#
_symmetry.space_group_name_H-M   'P 1'
#
loop_
_entity.id
_entity.type
_entity.pdbx_description
1 polymer ?
#
loop_
_entity_poly.entity_id
_entity_poly.type
_entity_poly.pdbx_seq_one_letter_code
_entity_poly.pdbx_strand_id
1 'polypeptide(L)'
;MDDIIAVLERSDRVVEIELSKVNGSNLEIVLAAMQVPFPELTDLQLTSEDGNLGLVSVLPDSFLGGSARRLQSLILEGIPFPGLPKLLLSATHLVDLHLENIPHSGYISPKAIVAVLSTLTSLKSLSLGFESPRSRPDWANRRLLPPDPLCPPRSLIFLFQRGL
;
A
#
# COMPACT_ATOMS: atom_id res chain seq x y z
N MET A 1 19.81 12.24 -0.53
CA MET A 1 19.12 11.31 -1.45
C MET A 1 20.06 10.37 -2.16
N ASP A 2 21.18 10.87 -2.65
CA ASP A 2 22.16 10.07 -3.41
C ASP A 2 22.66 8.84 -2.63
N ASP A 3 22.82 8.95 -1.31
CA ASP A 3 23.22 7.84 -0.45
C ASP A 3 22.19 6.70 -0.40
N ILE A 4 20.89 7.05 -0.40
CA ILE A 4 19.80 6.08 -0.39
C ILE A 4 19.78 5.33 -1.72
N ILE A 5 19.92 6.04 -2.84
CA ILE A 5 19.95 5.44 -4.17
C ILE A 5 21.14 4.49 -4.31
N ALA A 6 22.32 4.90 -3.86
CA ALA A 6 23.51 4.07 -3.88
C ALA A 6 23.38 2.77 -3.05
N VAL A 7 22.55 2.80 -1.98
CA VAL A 7 22.22 1.59 -1.20
C VAL A 7 21.22 0.71 -1.96
N LEU A 8 20.18 1.31 -2.57
CA LEU A 8 19.16 0.58 -3.32
C LEU A 8 19.72 -0.09 -4.59
N GLU A 9 20.81 0.46 -5.18
CA GLU A 9 21.52 -0.16 -6.30
C GLU A 9 22.18 -1.50 -5.93
N ARG A 10 22.41 -1.74 -4.61
CA ARG A 10 22.89 -3.02 -4.10
C ARG A 10 21.75 -3.92 -3.62
N SER A 11 20.73 -4.04 -4.43
CA SER A 11 19.47 -4.72 -4.11
C SER A 11 19.62 -6.17 -3.62
N ASP A 12 20.73 -6.82 -3.97
CA ASP A 12 21.07 -8.19 -3.57
C ASP A 12 21.42 -8.35 -2.07
N ARG A 13 21.66 -7.25 -1.36
CA ARG A 13 22.04 -7.23 0.06
C ARG A 13 21.06 -6.50 0.97
N VAL A 14 20.04 -5.92 0.41
CA VAL A 14 19.06 -5.15 1.17
C VAL A 14 18.04 -6.12 1.77
N VAL A 15 17.98 -6.14 3.09
CA VAL A 15 17.09 -7.00 3.88
C VAL A 15 15.88 -6.22 4.37
N GLU A 16 16.07 -4.95 4.72
CA GLU A 16 15.04 -4.08 5.28
C GLU A 16 15.12 -2.69 4.64
N ILE A 17 13.96 -2.13 4.32
CA ILE A 17 13.80 -0.76 3.83
C ILE A 17 12.73 -0.09 4.67
N GLU A 18 13.11 0.97 5.39
CA GLU A 18 12.19 1.85 6.10
C GLU A 18 12.37 3.29 5.63
N LEU A 19 11.38 3.83 4.94
CA LEU A 19 11.35 5.19 4.45
C LEU A 19 10.06 5.87 4.92
N SER A 20 10.19 6.73 5.91
CA SER A 20 9.07 7.42 6.54
C SER A 20 8.98 8.86 6.07
N LYS A 21 7.75 9.34 5.85
CA LYS A 21 7.45 10.73 5.48
C LYS A 21 8.21 11.20 4.24
N VAL A 22 8.20 10.37 3.21
CA VAL A 22 8.85 10.71 1.94
C VAL A 22 7.94 11.64 1.15
N ASN A 23 8.45 12.79 0.73
CA ASN A 23 7.72 13.69 -0.16
C ASN A 23 7.59 13.10 -1.57
N GLY A 24 6.59 13.55 -2.35
CA GLY A 24 6.26 12.98 -3.65
C GLY A 24 7.44 12.88 -4.62
N SER A 25 8.25 13.93 -4.76
CA SER A 25 9.40 13.95 -5.68
C SER A 25 10.48 12.92 -5.28
N ASN A 26 10.73 12.79 -3.99
CA ASN A 26 11.68 11.82 -3.47
C ASN A 26 11.14 10.40 -3.58
N LEU A 27 9.85 10.22 -3.39
CA LEU A 27 9.18 8.94 -3.54
C LEU A 27 9.29 8.41 -4.99
N GLU A 28 9.11 9.29 -6.00
CA GLU A 28 9.30 8.92 -7.41
C GLU A 28 10.71 8.37 -7.68
N ILE A 29 11.73 9.05 -7.16
CA ILE A 29 13.13 8.63 -7.32
C ILE A 29 13.37 7.28 -6.66
N VAL A 30 12.86 7.09 -5.44
CA VAL A 30 12.96 5.81 -4.71
C VAL A 30 12.24 4.70 -5.48
N LEU A 31 11.00 4.93 -5.90
CA LEU A 31 10.23 3.94 -6.64
C LEU A 31 10.86 3.57 -8.00
N ALA A 32 11.53 4.53 -8.65
CA ALA A 32 12.30 4.26 -9.86
C ALA A 32 13.49 3.34 -9.59
N ALA A 33 14.22 3.55 -8.49
CA ALA A 33 15.34 2.69 -8.08
C ALA A 33 14.89 1.30 -7.63
N MET A 34 13.66 1.17 -7.11
CA MET A 34 13.09 -0.09 -6.62
C MET A 34 12.38 -0.93 -7.69
N GLN A 35 12.66 -0.71 -8.98
CA GLN A 35 12.10 -1.54 -10.06
C GLN A 35 12.92 -2.80 -10.34
N VAL A 36 14.04 -2.95 -9.69
CA VAL A 36 14.89 -4.16 -9.75
C VAL A 36 14.47 -5.18 -8.67
N PRO A 37 14.80 -6.47 -8.83
CA PRO A 37 14.54 -7.46 -7.80
C PRO A 37 15.34 -7.22 -6.52
N PHE A 38 14.69 -7.44 -5.37
CA PHE A 38 15.30 -7.42 -4.04
C PHE A 38 15.18 -8.82 -3.41
N PRO A 39 16.08 -9.75 -3.73
CA PRO A 39 15.92 -11.16 -3.39
C PRO A 39 15.98 -11.44 -1.88
N GLU A 40 16.68 -10.60 -1.11
CA GLU A 40 16.85 -10.78 0.32
C GLU A 40 15.89 -9.92 1.17
N LEU A 41 15.04 -9.08 0.54
CA LEU A 41 14.15 -8.17 1.24
C LEU A 41 13.07 -8.92 2.02
N THR A 42 13.05 -8.71 3.35
CA THR A 42 12.07 -9.27 4.27
C THR A 42 11.09 -8.23 4.78
N ASP A 43 11.52 -6.98 4.94
CA ASP A 43 10.74 -5.92 5.55
C ASP A 43 10.76 -4.66 4.68
N LEU A 44 9.57 -4.17 4.35
CA LEU A 44 9.39 -2.96 3.56
C LEU A 44 8.36 -2.05 4.19
N GLN A 45 8.79 -0.86 4.57
CA GLN A 45 7.93 0.21 5.03
C GLN A 45 8.15 1.47 4.21
N LEU A 46 7.08 1.96 3.57
CA LEU A 46 7.07 3.23 2.83
C LEU A 46 5.89 4.08 3.30
N THR A 47 6.15 5.28 3.80
CA THR A 47 5.10 6.22 4.16
C THR A 47 5.31 7.55 3.42
N SER A 48 4.24 8.04 2.80
CA SER A 48 4.24 9.34 2.11
C SER A 48 3.88 10.46 3.07
N GLU A 49 4.58 11.58 2.99
CA GLU A 49 4.25 12.80 3.75
C GLU A 49 3.02 13.50 3.16
N ASP A 50 2.89 13.48 1.85
CA ASP A 50 1.90 14.24 1.09
C ASP A 50 0.59 13.47 0.91
N GLY A 51 -0.04 13.08 2.00
CA GLY A 51 -1.40 12.53 1.93
C GLY A 51 -2.31 13.47 1.12
N ASN A 52 -2.35 13.36 -0.23
CA ASN A 52 -3.32 13.98 -1.12
C ASN A 52 -3.07 15.36 -1.74
N LEU A 53 -1.89 15.92 -1.76
CA LEU A 53 -1.67 17.23 -2.39
C LEU A 53 -0.90 17.15 -3.71
N GLY A 54 -1.50 16.59 -4.76
CA GLY A 54 -0.99 16.78 -6.11
C GLY A 54 -0.55 15.51 -6.84
N LEU A 55 0.69 15.37 -7.20
CA LEU A 55 1.21 14.24 -7.96
C LEU A 55 1.38 13.02 -7.05
N VAL A 56 0.41 12.14 -7.06
CA VAL A 56 0.47 10.88 -6.32
C VAL A 56 1.33 9.92 -7.11
N SER A 57 2.55 9.70 -6.63
CA SER A 57 3.45 8.69 -7.23
C SER A 57 2.82 7.31 -7.10
N VAL A 58 2.50 6.72 -8.24
CA VAL A 58 1.88 5.39 -8.32
C VAL A 58 2.99 4.34 -8.34
N LEU A 59 2.87 3.31 -7.51
CA LEU A 59 3.80 2.19 -7.57
C LEU A 59 3.74 1.51 -8.95
N PRO A 60 4.89 1.36 -9.63
CA PRO A 60 4.93 0.73 -10.95
C PRO A 60 4.70 -0.79 -10.86
N ASP A 61 4.21 -1.40 -11.93
CA ASP A 61 4.01 -2.85 -12.01
C ASP A 61 5.32 -3.66 -11.86
N SER A 62 6.46 -3.02 -12.16
CA SER A 62 7.81 -3.59 -12.01
C SER A 62 8.41 -3.42 -10.61
N PHE A 63 7.65 -2.86 -9.65
CA PHE A 63 8.11 -2.66 -8.29
C PHE A 63 8.66 -3.97 -7.68
N LEU A 64 9.83 -3.90 -7.05
CA LEU A 64 10.62 -5.05 -6.58
C LEU A 64 10.88 -6.12 -7.66
N GLY A 65 11.03 -5.70 -8.92
CA GLY A 65 11.14 -6.62 -10.05
C GLY A 65 9.88 -7.45 -10.31
N GLY A 66 8.72 -7.02 -9.80
CA GLY A 66 7.44 -7.72 -9.89
C GLY A 66 7.34 -8.96 -9.00
N SER A 67 8.27 -9.16 -8.05
CA SER A 67 8.28 -10.34 -7.18
C SER A 67 8.88 -10.02 -5.79
N ALA A 68 8.22 -10.51 -4.75
CA ALA A 68 8.61 -10.27 -3.35
C ALA A 68 8.56 -11.57 -2.52
N ARG A 69 9.29 -12.61 -2.98
CA ARG A 69 9.17 -13.97 -2.43
C ARG A 69 9.55 -14.12 -0.96
N ARG A 70 10.50 -13.32 -0.47
CA ARG A 70 10.98 -13.39 0.92
C ARG A 70 10.34 -12.35 1.83
N LEU A 71 9.49 -11.49 1.28
CA LEU A 71 8.86 -10.42 2.04
C LEU A 71 7.95 -10.99 3.13
N GLN A 72 8.18 -10.54 4.37
CA GLN A 72 7.45 -10.94 5.57
C GLN A 72 6.57 -9.81 6.09
N SER A 73 7.04 -8.58 5.97
CA SER A 73 6.32 -7.39 6.38
C SER A 73 6.22 -6.36 5.25
N LEU A 74 5.00 -5.89 4.97
CA LEU A 74 4.74 -4.83 4.00
C LEU A 74 3.84 -3.78 4.62
N ILE A 75 4.37 -2.56 4.76
CA ILE A 75 3.66 -1.40 5.29
C ILE A 75 3.71 -0.29 4.23
N LEU A 76 2.56 0.11 3.74
CA LEU A 76 2.41 1.23 2.80
C LEU A 76 1.37 2.20 3.33
N GLU A 77 1.73 3.48 3.40
CA GLU A 77 0.84 4.53 3.85
C GLU A 77 0.81 5.70 2.87
N GLY A 78 -0.38 6.09 2.45
CA GLY A 78 -0.59 7.23 1.55
C GLY A 78 -0.10 7.00 0.11
N ILE A 79 0.16 5.76 -0.29
CA ILE A 79 0.72 5.41 -1.61
C ILE A 79 -0.29 4.59 -2.40
N PRO A 80 -0.73 5.03 -3.60
CA PRO A 80 -1.61 4.25 -4.45
C PRO A 80 -0.88 3.06 -5.08
N PHE A 81 -1.54 1.92 -5.12
CA PHE A 81 -0.92 0.64 -5.38
C PHE A 81 -1.74 -0.25 -6.33
N PRO A 82 -1.98 0.15 -7.58
CA PRO A 82 -2.81 -0.62 -8.50
C PRO A 82 -2.22 -2.00 -8.84
N GLY A 83 -0.89 -2.11 -8.86
CA GLY A 83 -0.17 -3.37 -9.12
C GLY A 83 -0.04 -4.32 -7.91
N LEU A 84 -0.52 -3.92 -6.73
CA LEU A 84 -0.39 -4.69 -5.50
C LEU A 84 -0.84 -6.16 -5.60
N PRO A 85 -2.01 -6.46 -6.19
CA PRO A 85 -2.45 -7.85 -6.25
C PRO A 85 -1.44 -8.77 -6.93
N LYS A 86 -0.78 -8.28 -7.98
CA LYS A 86 0.22 -9.05 -8.71
C LYS A 86 1.48 -9.30 -7.88
N LEU A 87 1.97 -8.30 -7.16
CA LEU A 87 3.13 -8.43 -6.28
C LEU A 87 2.83 -9.41 -5.13
N LEU A 88 1.68 -9.26 -4.47
CA LEU A 88 1.28 -10.08 -3.33
C LEU A 88 1.09 -11.56 -3.69
N LEU A 89 0.72 -11.89 -4.93
CA LEU A 89 0.67 -13.28 -5.38
C LEU A 89 2.04 -13.98 -5.30
N SER A 90 3.14 -13.24 -5.32
CA SER A 90 4.48 -13.78 -5.16
C SER A 90 4.99 -13.79 -3.71
N ALA A 91 4.35 -13.03 -2.82
CA ALA A 91 4.77 -12.82 -1.43
C ALA A 91 4.22 -13.90 -0.49
N THR A 92 4.49 -15.17 -0.76
CA THR A 92 3.93 -16.32 -0.04
C THR A 92 4.34 -16.41 1.43
N HIS A 93 5.40 -15.73 1.83
CA HIS A 93 5.91 -15.68 3.21
C HIS A 93 5.41 -14.46 3.98
N LEU A 94 4.53 -13.64 3.41
CA LEU A 94 4.03 -12.43 4.04
C LEU A 94 3.26 -12.75 5.32
N VAL A 95 3.68 -12.13 6.42
CA VAL A 95 3.14 -12.27 7.77
C VAL A 95 2.28 -11.06 8.14
N ASP A 96 2.79 -9.88 7.80
CA ASP A 96 2.16 -8.60 8.16
C ASP A 96 1.92 -7.76 6.91
N LEU A 97 0.67 -7.37 6.69
CA LEU A 97 0.25 -6.50 5.59
C LEU A 97 -0.54 -5.32 6.13
N HIS A 98 0.05 -4.12 6.04
CA HIS A 98 -0.59 -2.88 6.45
C HIS A 98 -0.64 -1.91 5.27
N LEU A 99 -1.85 -1.57 4.85
CA LEU A 99 -2.13 -0.64 3.77
C LEU A 99 -3.05 0.45 4.33
N GLU A 100 -2.51 1.63 4.61
CA GLU A 100 -3.23 2.71 5.26
C GLU A 100 -3.28 3.96 4.39
N ASN A 101 -4.33 4.76 4.59
CA ASN A 101 -4.53 6.00 3.83
C ASN A 101 -4.43 5.79 2.31
N ILE A 102 -4.96 4.65 1.81
CA ILE A 102 -4.89 4.31 0.39
C ILE A 102 -5.71 5.31 -0.42
N PRO A 103 -5.10 6.09 -1.32
CA PRO A 103 -5.83 7.03 -2.17
C PRO A 103 -6.77 6.31 -3.15
N HIS A 104 -7.78 7.02 -3.65
CA HIS A 104 -8.74 6.46 -4.61
C HIS A 104 -8.11 5.86 -5.86
N SER A 105 -6.98 6.43 -6.32
CA SER A 105 -6.21 5.91 -7.45
C SER A 105 -5.60 4.52 -7.19
N GLY A 106 -5.47 4.13 -5.91
CA GLY A 106 -5.00 2.81 -5.48
C GLY A 106 -6.11 1.83 -5.12
N TYR A 107 -7.38 2.11 -5.50
CA TYR A 107 -8.48 1.23 -5.18
C TYR A 107 -8.30 -0.17 -5.77
N ILE A 108 -8.43 -1.16 -4.89
CA ILE A 108 -8.37 -2.57 -5.26
C ILE A 108 -9.77 -3.15 -5.07
N SER A 109 -10.28 -3.87 -6.09
CA SER A 109 -11.59 -4.47 -5.98
C SER A 109 -11.64 -5.52 -4.86
N PRO A 110 -12.76 -5.67 -4.14
CA PRO A 110 -12.91 -6.69 -3.09
C PRO A 110 -12.61 -8.10 -3.60
N LYS A 111 -12.96 -8.41 -4.85
CA LYS A 111 -12.66 -9.68 -5.48
C LYS A 111 -11.15 -9.91 -5.63
N ALA A 112 -10.39 -8.90 -6.03
CA ALA A 112 -8.94 -8.99 -6.15
C ALA A 112 -8.27 -9.15 -4.77
N ILE A 113 -8.74 -8.42 -3.76
CA ILE A 113 -8.24 -8.57 -2.37
C ILE A 113 -8.48 -9.99 -1.86
N VAL A 114 -9.69 -10.53 -2.01
CA VAL A 114 -10.01 -11.88 -1.56
C VAL A 114 -9.15 -12.92 -2.28
N ALA A 115 -8.94 -12.78 -3.59
CA ALA A 115 -8.10 -13.70 -4.36
C ALA A 115 -6.64 -13.67 -3.85
N VAL A 116 -6.10 -12.49 -3.56
CA VAL A 116 -4.75 -12.36 -2.99
C VAL A 116 -4.66 -12.95 -1.60
N LEU A 117 -5.58 -12.60 -0.69
CA LEU A 117 -5.59 -13.09 0.68
C LEU A 117 -5.70 -14.61 0.75
N SER A 118 -6.36 -15.25 -0.22
CA SER A 118 -6.44 -16.71 -0.29
C SER A 118 -5.08 -17.38 -0.59
N THR A 119 -4.13 -16.65 -1.16
CA THR A 119 -2.77 -17.15 -1.45
C THR A 119 -1.77 -16.88 -0.32
N LEU A 120 -2.07 -15.92 0.56
CA LEU A 120 -1.20 -15.52 1.67
C LEU A 120 -1.43 -16.40 2.90
N THR A 121 -0.96 -17.64 2.84
CA THR A 121 -1.21 -18.64 3.90
C THR A 121 -0.47 -18.36 5.20
N SER A 122 0.59 -17.55 5.16
CA SER A 122 1.41 -17.16 6.32
C SER A 122 0.91 -15.90 7.01
N LEU A 123 -0.09 -15.20 6.44
CA LEU A 123 -0.55 -13.90 6.92
C LEU A 123 -1.19 -14.00 8.31
N LYS A 124 -0.68 -13.21 9.26
CA LYS A 124 -1.17 -13.12 10.64
C LYS A 124 -1.84 -11.79 10.94
N SER A 125 -1.32 -10.70 10.36
CA SER A 125 -1.81 -9.34 10.57
C SER A 125 -2.22 -8.72 9.25
N LEU A 126 -3.42 -8.12 9.23
CA LEU A 126 -3.94 -7.39 8.07
C LEU A 126 -4.58 -6.08 8.53
N SER A 127 -4.10 -4.96 8.01
CA SER A 127 -4.74 -3.65 8.16
C SER A 127 -4.99 -3.06 6.77
N LEU A 128 -6.23 -2.62 6.51
CA LEU A 128 -6.64 -2.00 5.26
C LEU A 128 -7.42 -0.72 5.56
N GLY A 129 -6.84 0.43 5.27
CA GLY A 129 -7.44 1.74 5.43
C GLY A 129 -7.50 2.48 4.09
N PHE A 130 -8.71 2.79 3.62
CA PHE A 130 -8.91 3.61 2.43
C PHE A 130 -9.24 5.04 2.82
N GLU A 131 -8.71 6.01 2.08
CA GLU A 131 -9.13 7.39 2.25
C GLU A 131 -10.62 7.54 1.95
N SER A 132 -11.32 8.22 2.86
CA SER A 132 -12.69 8.61 2.59
C SER A 132 -12.72 9.64 1.46
N PRO A 133 -13.65 9.53 0.48
CA PRO A 133 -13.80 10.54 -0.55
C PRO A 133 -14.04 11.90 0.09
N ARG A 134 -13.12 12.84 -0.10
CA ARG A 134 -13.22 14.21 0.44
C ARG A 134 -14.33 15.03 -0.22
N SER A 135 -14.89 14.58 -1.33
CA SER A 135 -16.06 15.18 -1.93
C SER A 135 -17.27 14.90 -1.06
N ARG A 136 -17.57 15.82 -0.13
CA ARG A 136 -18.96 15.96 0.31
C ARG A 136 -19.79 16.11 -0.95
N PRO A 137 -20.78 15.23 -1.20
CA PRO A 137 -21.75 15.49 -2.24
C PRO A 137 -22.29 16.90 -1.98
N ASP A 138 -22.32 17.72 -3.01
CA ASP A 138 -22.86 19.08 -2.94
C ASP A 138 -24.31 18.96 -2.48
N TRP A 139 -24.56 19.21 -1.20
CA TRP A 139 -25.88 19.10 -0.56
C TRP A 139 -26.89 20.08 -1.15
N ALA A 140 -26.40 21.10 -1.91
CA ALA A 140 -27.24 22.10 -2.56
C ALA A 140 -28.09 21.50 -3.69
N ASN A 141 -27.80 20.33 -4.21
CA ASN A 141 -28.50 19.72 -5.35
C ASN A 141 -29.36 18.49 -5.00
N ARG A 142 -29.45 18.08 -3.74
CA ARG A 142 -30.38 17.04 -3.30
C ARG A 142 -31.74 17.66 -2.89
N ARG A 143 -32.55 17.97 -3.87
CA ARG A 143 -34.00 18.00 -3.66
C ARG A 143 -34.47 16.54 -3.52
N LEU A 144 -35.02 16.24 -2.31
CA LEU A 144 -35.95 15.15 -2.05
C LEU A 144 -35.36 13.71 -1.96
N LEU A 145 -34.60 13.42 -0.91
CA LEU A 145 -34.65 12.11 -0.24
C LEU A 145 -34.54 12.35 1.27
N PRO A 146 -35.30 11.63 2.11
CA PRO A 146 -35.24 11.79 3.55
C PRO A 146 -33.85 11.42 4.10
N PRO A 147 -33.41 12.02 5.21
CA PRO A 147 -32.10 11.76 5.79
C PRO A 147 -32.04 10.33 6.33
N ASP A 148 -31.12 9.55 5.79
CA ASP A 148 -30.74 8.27 6.38
C ASP A 148 -29.78 8.56 7.55
N PRO A 149 -30.16 8.26 8.81
CA PRO A 149 -29.48 8.79 9.99
C PRO A 149 -28.21 8.06 10.40
N LEU A 150 -27.67 7.12 9.62
CA LEU A 150 -26.58 6.27 10.06
C LEU A 150 -25.50 6.05 8.97
N CYS A 151 -24.59 7.00 8.82
CA CYS A 151 -23.31 6.70 8.19
C CYS A 151 -22.17 7.36 8.97
N PRO A 152 -21.57 6.67 9.97
CA PRO A 152 -20.32 7.12 10.56
C PRO A 152 -19.17 6.98 9.55
N PRO A 153 -18.08 7.75 9.70
CA PRO A 153 -16.89 7.64 8.85
C PRO A 153 -16.34 6.22 8.99
N ARG A 154 -16.39 5.46 7.90
CA ARG A 154 -15.94 4.07 7.90
C ARG A 154 -14.45 3.99 7.62
N SER A 155 -13.65 4.06 8.66
CA SER A 155 -12.37 3.35 8.67
C SER A 155 -12.69 1.88 8.95
N LEU A 156 -12.61 1.04 7.94
CA LEU A 156 -12.73 -0.41 8.13
C LEU A 156 -11.33 -0.93 8.50
N ILE A 157 -11.09 -1.03 9.79
CA ILE A 157 -9.92 -1.72 10.34
C ILE A 157 -10.32 -3.18 10.55
N PHE A 158 -9.85 -4.08 9.70
CA PHE A 158 -9.93 -5.50 9.95
C PHE A 158 -8.68 -5.98 10.67
N LEU A 159 -8.78 -6.12 11.99
CA LEU A 159 -7.78 -6.85 12.77
C LEU A 159 -8.15 -8.33 12.74
N PHE A 160 -7.47 -9.10 11.92
CA PHE A 160 -7.60 -10.55 11.91
C PHE A 160 -6.46 -11.15 12.74
N GLN A 161 -6.74 -11.47 14.00
CA GLN A 161 -5.83 -12.26 14.83
C GLN A 161 -6.24 -13.73 14.70
N ARG A 162 -5.44 -14.53 13.98
CA ARG A 162 -5.55 -15.99 14.10
C ARG A 162 -4.87 -16.37 15.41
N GLY A 163 -5.69 -16.76 16.39
CA GLY A 163 -5.21 -17.42 17.60
C GLY A 163 -4.52 -18.75 17.25
N LEU A 164 -3.55 -19.10 18.09
CA LEU A 164 -2.79 -20.36 18.10
C LEU A 164 -3.72 -21.58 18.12
#